data_f86e2e176a1a700af16d50e1fe111d1b
#
_entry.id   f86e2e176a1a700af16d50e1fe111d1b
#
_cell.length_a   1.000
_cell.length_b   1.000
_cell.length_c   1.000
_cell.angle_alpha   90.00
_cell.angle_beta   90.00
_cell.angle_gamma   90.00
#
_symmetry.space_group_name_H-M   'P 1'
#
loop_
_entity.id
_entity.type
_entity.pdbx_description
1 polymer ?
#
loop_
_entity_poly.entity_id
_entity_poly.type
_entity_poly.pdbx_seq_one_letter_code
_entity_poly.pdbx_strand_id
1 'polypeptide(L)'
;MPGFAQLEDREIAEILSFVRSSWGNQGSSIDAGQVKKLRQRIEAGNGPATTFVSPRLADMLAAPNAEQVVRGMRLHLETRELLPANVGNQLNCTSCHLNAGTVADGSPFVGVSAFFPSYAPRAGKVIGLEERINGCFRRSMNGKPLPPDSADMQAMVAYFDWMKNNTRPQDKVAGRGVGKVDPALKPDPENGRKVYARQCAVCHGENGEGLRNSAGEMLFPPLWGDESFNIGAGMARTFTAAAFVKHNMPIGFQERFPLGQGGLSDQDAVDVAEYFSHQPRPDFPDKIKDWPKDKRPLDARY
;
A
#
# COMPACT_ATOMS: atom_id res chain seq x y z
N MET A 1 -14.58 13.18 -5.20
CA MET A 1 -15.42 13.71 -6.30
C MET A 1 -16.73 12.95 -6.30
N PRO A 2 -17.89 13.57 -6.60
CA PRO A 2 -19.13 12.82 -6.76
C PRO A 2 -18.98 11.78 -7.88
N GLY A 3 -19.75 10.70 -7.80
CA GLY A 3 -19.74 9.68 -8.85
C GLY A 3 -20.37 10.23 -10.13
N PHE A 4 -19.85 9.80 -11.26
CA PHE A 4 -20.32 10.23 -12.59
C PHE A 4 -21.19 9.15 -13.28
N ALA A 5 -21.68 8.16 -12.50
CA ALA A 5 -22.45 7.06 -13.06
C ALA A 5 -23.77 7.52 -13.73
N GLN A 6 -24.32 8.64 -13.26
CA GLN A 6 -25.54 9.26 -13.79
C GLN A 6 -25.35 10.08 -15.06
N LEU A 7 -24.10 10.39 -15.44
CA LEU A 7 -23.81 11.14 -16.67
C LEU A 7 -23.98 10.25 -17.90
N GLU A 8 -24.48 10.83 -18.98
CA GLU A 8 -24.53 10.18 -20.28
C GLU A 8 -23.13 9.95 -20.86
N ASP A 9 -22.97 8.94 -21.72
CA ASP A 9 -21.69 8.62 -22.34
C ASP A 9 -21.06 9.80 -23.09
N ARG A 10 -21.91 10.66 -23.69
CA ARG A 10 -21.51 11.87 -24.37
C ARG A 10 -20.96 12.92 -23.40
N GLU A 11 -21.62 13.14 -22.28
CA GLU A 11 -21.18 14.10 -21.26
C GLU A 11 -19.83 13.69 -20.67
N ILE A 12 -19.64 12.38 -20.39
CA ILE A 12 -18.35 11.87 -19.92
C ILE A 12 -17.27 12.05 -20.98
N ALA A 13 -17.58 11.79 -22.26
CA ALA A 13 -16.63 11.97 -23.35
C ALA A 13 -16.20 13.43 -23.51
N GLU A 14 -17.13 14.38 -23.41
CA GLU A 14 -16.86 15.82 -23.46
C GLU A 14 -15.98 16.28 -22.29
N ILE A 15 -16.32 15.87 -21.06
CA ILE A 15 -15.51 16.16 -19.86
C ILE A 15 -14.11 15.60 -19.99
N LEU A 16 -13.97 14.33 -20.38
CA LEU A 16 -12.66 13.68 -20.53
C LEU A 16 -11.83 14.35 -21.63
N SER A 17 -12.45 14.71 -22.76
CA SER A 17 -11.76 15.40 -23.84
C SER A 17 -11.29 16.78 -23.40
N PHE A 18 -12.11 17.53 -22.67
CA PHE A 18 -11.73 18.81 -22.08
C PHE A 18 -10.54 18.67 -21.11
N VAL A 19 -10.59 17.73 -20.17
CA VAL A 19 -9.49 17.47 -19.22
C VAL A 19 -8.21 17.10 -19.95
N ARG A 20 -8.31 16.27 -21.00
CA ARG A 20 -7.15 15.77 -21.76
C ARG A 20 -6.50 16.84 -22.65
N SER A 21 -7.20 17.91 -22.98
CA SER A 21 -6.71 19.02 -23.81
C SER A 21 -6.47 20.32 -23.04
N SER A 22 -6.79 20.36 -21.73
CA SER A 22 -6.64 21.56 -20.89
C SER A 22 -5.41 21.49 -19.99
N TRP A 23 -5.03 22.63 -19.42
CA TRP A 23 -3.93 22.75 -18.45
C TRP A 23 -2.57 22.18 -18.91
N GLY A 24 -2.28 22.33 -20.22
CA GLY A 24 -1.02 21.81 -20.81
C GLY A 24 -1.06 20.33 -21.22
N ASN A 25 -2.17 19.64 -21.02
CA ASN A 25 -2.35 18.27 -21.52
C ASN A 25 -2.52 18.27 -23.06
N GLN A 26 -1.93 17.31 -23.73
CA GLN A 26 -1.98 17.12 -25.20
C GLN A 26 -2.63 15.76 -25.57
N GLY A 27 -3.57 15.28 -24.77
CA GLY A 27 -4.25 14.02 -25.02
C GLY A 27 -5.31 14.14 -26.12
N SER A 28 -5.50 13.09 -26.92
CA SER A 28 -6.57 13.00 -27.92
C SER A 28 -7.96 13.07 -27.29
N SER A 29 -8.95 13.55 -28.04
CA SER A 29 -10.35 13.53 -27.65
C SER A 29 -10.88 12.12 -27.45
N ILE A 30 -11.86 11.99 -26.58
CA ILE A 30 -12.61 10.76 -26.30
C ILE A 30 -14.01 10.92 -26.92
N ASP A 31 -14.51 9.89 -27.60
CA ASP A 31 -15.88 9.87 -28.12
C ASP A 31 -16.84 9.04 -27.23
N ALA A 32 -18.13 9.29 -27.37
CA ALA A 32 -19.17 8.59 -26.60
C ALA A 32 -19.16 7.07 -26.84
N GLY A 33 -18.76 6.60 -28.00
CA GLY A 33 -18.64 5.17 -28.31
C GLY A 33 -17.54 4.47 -27.52
N GLN A 34 -16.43 5.18 -27.26
CA GLN A 34 -15.34 4.69 -26.41
C GLN A 34 -15.82 4.58 -24.95
N VAL A 35 -16.55 5.58 -24.46
CA VAL A 35 -17.14 5.54 -23.11
C VAL A 35 -18.14 4.40 -23.00
N LYS A 36 -19.06 4.26 -23.95
CA LYS A 36 -20.07 3.19 -23.99
C LYS A 36 -19.43 1.81 -23.97
N LYS A 37 -18.41 1.58 -24.82
CA LYS A 37 -17.69 0.30 -24.86
C LYS A 37 -17.03 0.00 -23.52
N LEU A 38 -16.45 1.00 -22.84
CA LEU A 38 -15.82 0.81 -21.55
C LEU A 38 -16.86 0.49 -20.46
N ARG A 39 -17.99 1.21 -20.42
CA ARG A 39 -19.10 0.91 -19.51
C ARG A 39 -19.61 -0.52 -19.69
N GLN A 40 -19.90 -0.93 -20.93
CA GLN A 40 -20.36 -2.28 -21.21
C GLN A 40 -19.35 -3.35 -20.75
N ARG A 41 -18.06 -3.10 -20.92
CA ARG A 41 -17.00 -4.00 -20.44
C ARG A 41 -16.93 -4.06 -18.91
N ILE A 42 -17.14 -2.95 -18.23
CA ILE A 42 -17.19 -2.87 -16.77
C ILE A 42 -18.45 -3.61 -16.26
N GLU A 43 -19.62 -3.34 -16.83
CA GLU A 43 -20.90 -3.96 -16.47
C GLU A 43 -20.91 -5.48 -16.72
N ALA A 44 -20.30 -5.93 -17.81
CA ALA A 44 -20.19 -7.36 -18.14
C ALA A 44 -19.16 -8.11 -17.28
N GLY A 45 -18.47 -7.44 -16.37
CA GLY A 45 -17.35 -8.02 -15.62
C GLY A 45 -16.14 -8.39 -16.52
N ASN A 46 -16.21 -8.06 -17.81
CA ASN A 46 -15.18 -8.26 -18.81
C ASN A 46 -14.32 -7.01 -19.02
N GLY A 47 -14.28 -6.11 -18.04
CA GLY A 47 -13.25 -5.08 -17.98
C GLY A 47 -11.89 -5.77 -18.07
N PRO A 48 -10.85 -5.15 -18.66
CA PRO A 48 -9.54 -5.76 -18.63
C PRO A 48 -9.27 -6.16 -17.18
N ALA A 49 -8.86 -7.41 -16.94
CA ALA A 49 -8.47 -7.96 -15.64
C ALA A 49 -7.31 -7.15 -14.99
N THR A 50 -7.05 -6.00 -15.50
CA THR A 50 -5.93 -5.09 -15.31
C THR A 50 -6.33 -3.71 -14.77
N THR A 51 -7.62 -3.38 -14.64
CA THR A 51 -8.00 -2.07 -14.09
C THR A 51 -8.18 -2.17 -12.59
N PHE A 52 -7.32 -1.49 -11.85
CA PHE A 52 -7.48 -1.32 -10.41
C PHE A 52 -8.67 -0.37 -10.16
N VAL A 53 -9.67 -0.85 -9.42
CA VAL A 53 -10.83 -0.05 -9.04
C VAL A 53 -10.97 -0.10 -7.52
N SER A 54 -10.66 1.03 -6.87
CA SER A 54 -10.92 1.20 -5.45
C SER A 54 -12.35 1.68 -5.22
N PRO A 55 -13.06 1.18 -4.20
CA PRO A 55 -14.30 1.81 -3.74
C PRO A 55 -14.06 3.28 -3.38
N ARG A 56 -15.07 4.13 -3.58
CA ARG A 56 -14.98 5.53 -3.15
C ARG A 56 -15.20 5.58 -1.64
N LEU A 57 -14.29 6.20 -0.92
CA LEU A 57 -14.38 6.31 0.55
C LEU A 57 -15.70 6.95 1.03
N ALA A 58 -16.26 7.88 0.24
CA ALA A 58 -17.56 8.47 0.55
C ALA A 58 -18.71 7.44 0.59
N ASP A 59 -18.59 6.32 -0.14
CA ASP A 59 -19.63 5.30 -0.20
C ASP A 59 -19.67 4.44 1.09
N MET A 60 -18.69 4.54 1.98
CA MET A 60 -18.68 3.86 3.28
C MET A 60 -19.91 4.22 4.13
N LEU A 61 -20.38 5.46 4.04
CA LEU A 61 -21.52 5.93 4.82
C LEU A 61 -22.83 5.25 4.41
N ALA A 62 -22.89 4.66 3.23
CA ALA A 62 -24.03 3.86 2.76
C ALA A 62 -23.93 2.37 3.10
N ALA A 63 -22.83 1.91 3.70
CA ALA A 63 -22.69 0.52 4.09
C ALA A 63 -23.64 0.17 5.25
N PRO A 64 -24.22 -1.05 5.30
CA PRO A 64 -25.09 -1.47 6.40
C PRO A 64 -24.45 -1.38 7.80
N ASN A 65 -23.12 -1.52 7.86
CA ASN A 65 -22.30 -1.41 9.07
C ASN A 65 -21.32 -0.22 8.99
N ALA A 66 -21.79 0.91 8.47
CA ALA A 66 -20.98 2.10 8.18
C ALA A 66 -20.11 2.56 9.36
N GLU A 67 -20.63 2.57 10.57
CA GLU A 67 -19.90 2.96 11.78
C GLU A 67 -18.65 2.08 11.98
N GLN A 68 -18.83 0.76 11.87
CA GLN A 68 -17.73 -0.18 12.03
C GLN A 68 -16.69 -0.07 10.91
N VAL A 69 -17.15 0.13 9.66
CA VAL A 69 -16.27 0.34 8.49
C VAL A 69 -15.46 1.63 8.64
N VAL A 70 -16.09 2.73 9.03
CA VAL A 70 -15.42 4.02 9.27
C VAL A 70 -14.43 3.90 10.43
N ARG A 71 -14.82 3.21 11.53
CA ARG A 71 -13.89 2.94 12.64
C ARG A 71 -12.67 2.16 12.15
N GLY A 72 -12.87 1.13 11.33
CA GLY A 72 -11.80 0.33 10.73
C GLY A 72 -10.88 1.17 9.85
N MET A 73 -11.41 2.04 8.99
CA MET A 73 -10.59 2.96 8.19
C MET A 73 -9.73 3.86 9.09
N ARG A 74 -10.32 4.46 10.12
CA ARG A 74 -9.58 5.31 11.05
C ARG A 74 -8.46 4.56 11.77
N LEU A 75 -8.70 3.33 12.20
CA LEU A 75 -7.68 2.47 12.81
C LEU A 75 -6.49 2.22 11.87
N HIS A 76 -6.68 2.21 10.55
CA HIS A 76 -5.60 2.10 9.58
C HIS A 76 -4.86 3.41 9.34
N LEU A 77 -5.56 4.55 9.38
CA LEU A 77 -4.98 5.88 9.18
C LEU A 77 -4.24 6.38 10.42
N GLU A 78 -4.81 6.14 11.60
CA GLU A 78 -4.42 6.69 12.90
C GLU A 78 -4.03 5.56 13.87
N THR A 79 -3.34 4.51 13.36
CA THR A 79 -3.09 3.27 14.12
C THR A 79 -2.36 3.54 15.43
N ARG A 80 -1.32 4.35 15.40
CA ARG A 80 -0.50 4.68 16.56
C ARG A 80 -1.28 5.46 17.61
N GLU A 81 -2.09 6.42 17.19
CA GLU A 81 -2.89 7.29 18.05
C GLU A 81 -4.04 6.53 18.69
N LEU A 82 -4.69 5.65 17.93
CA LEU A 82 -5.89 4.91 18.39
C LEU A 82 -5.56 3.59 19.09
N LEU A 83 -4.37 3.01 18.83
CA LEU A 83 -3.91 1.75 19.40
C LEU A 83 -2.50 1.85 20.00
N PRO A 84 -2.24 2.83 20.89
CA PRO A 84 -0.88 3.08 21.39
C PRO A 84 -0.30 1.90 22.18
N ALA A 85 -1.13 1.03 22.76
CA ALA A 85 -0.68 -0.17 23.46
C ALA A 85 -0.20 -1.30 22.51
N ASN A 86 -0.56 -1.22 21.23
CA ASN A 86 -0.29 -2.23 20.21
C ASN A 86 0.77 -1.80 19.19
N VAL A 87 1.11 -0.52 19.13
CA VAL A 87 2.12 0.04 18.21
C VAL A 87 3.37 0.40 18.99
N GLY A 88 4.51 -0.16 18.60
CA GLY A 88 5.80 0.04 19.26
C GLY A 88 6.75 0.98 18.50
N ASN A 89 6.26 1.69 17.48
CA ASN A 89 7.05 2.62 16.66
C ASN A 89 6.22 3.83 16.20
N GLN A 90 6.72 4.61 15.25
CA GLN A 90 6.08 5.84 14.75
C GLN A 90 5.28 5.62 13.45
N LEU A 91 4.91 4.37 13.12
CA LEU A 91 4.21 4.06 11.89
C LEU A 91 2.70 3.90 12.11
N ASN A 92 1.94 4.21 11.07
CA ASN A 92 0.54 3.83 10.90
C ASN A 92 0.44 2.78 9.78
N CYS A 93 -0.63 2.02 9.68
CA CYS A 93 -0.81 1.06 8.59
C CYS A 93 -0.71 1.77 7.23
N THR A 94 -1.25 2.98 7.13
CA THR A 94 -1.18 3.82 5.93
C THR A 94 0.24 4.26 5.55
N SER A 95 1.24 4.12 6.41
CA SER A 95 2.65 4.38 6.06
C SER A 95 3.16 3.42 4.96
N CYS A 96 2.55 2.24 4.82
CA CYS A 96 2.84 1.27 3.76
C CYS A 96 1.62 0.97 2.88
N HIS A 97 0.40 1.08 3.42
CA HIS A 97 -0.86 0.88 2.71
C HIS A 97 -1.44 2.22 2.30
N LEU A 98 -0.86 2.80 1.25
CA LEU A 98 -1.06 4.20 0.88
C LEU A 98 -2.53 4.58 0.73
N ASN A 99 -2.86 5.78 1.24
CA ASN A 99 -4.20 6.37 1.22
C ASN A 99 -5.27 5.39 1.70
N ALA A 100 -5.12 4.86 2.92
CA ALA A 100 -6.02 3.88 3.51
C ALA A 100 -6.20 2.58 2.66
N GLY A 101 -5.16 2.19 1.91
CA GLY A 101 -5.18 0.99 1.08
C GLY A 101 -5.93 1.12 -0.24
N THR A 102 -6.08 2.34 -0.76
CA THR A 102 -6.79 2.63 -2.01
C THR A 102 -5.88 2.84 -3.22
N VAL A 103 -4.55 2.76 -3.06
CA VAL A 103 -3.58 3.04 -4.12
C VAL A 103 -3.06 1.74 -4.74
N ALA A 104 -3.19 1.61 -6.06
CA ALA A 104 -2.61 0.48 -6.81
C ALA A 104 -1.09 0.40 -6.59
N ASP A 105 -0.57 -0.81 -6.43
CA ASP A 105 0.85 -1.09 -6.13
C ASP A 105 1.38 -0.42 -4.84
N GLY A 106 0.53 0.31 -4.12
CA GLY A 106 0.77 0.89 -2.79
C GLY A 106 0.28 0.01 -1.65
N SER A 107 0.40 -1.31 -1.78
CA SER A 107 -0.15 -2.30 -0.84
C SER A 107 -1.65 -2.14 -0.59
N PRO A 108 -2.51 -2.09 -1.64
CA PRO A 108 -3.94 -1.84 -1.46
C PRO A 108 -4.63 -2.90 -0.63
N PHE A 109 -5.75 -2.50 -0.01
CA PHE A 109 -6.68 -3.41 0.66
C PHE A 109 -7.77 -3.95 -0.27
N VAL A 110 -7.90 -3.35 -1.46
CA VAL A 110 -8.91 -3.73 -2.46
C VAL A 110 -8.84 -5.22 -2.76
N GLY A 111 -9.93 -5.93 -2.52
CA GLY A 111 -10.05 -7.35 -2.79
C GLY A 111 -9.33 -8.27 -1.81
N VAL A 112 -8.57 -7.75 -0.85
CA VAL A 112 -7.67 -8.58 -0.01
C VAL A 112 -8.43 -9.60 0.82
N SER A 113 -9.54 -9.24 1.46
CA SER A 113 -10.29 -10.17 2.32
C SER A 113 -10.85 -11.37 1.56
N ALA A 114 -11.09 -11.25 0.24
CA ALA A 114 -11.56 -12.37 -0.59
C ALA A 114 -10.57 -13.54 -0.66
N PHE A 115 -9.29 -13.32 -0.35
CA PHE A 115 -8.23 -14.32 -0.42
C PHE A 115 -7.92 -15.00 0.91
N PHE A 116 -8.67 -14.67 1.97
CA PHE A 116 -8.51 -15.28 3.28
C PHE A 116 -9.71 -16.17 3.64
N PRO A 117 -9.48 -17.31 4.35
CA PRO A 117 -8.19 -17.79 4.84
C PRO A 117 -7.27 -18.29 3.73
N SER A 118 -5.95 -18.11 3.88
CA SER A 118 -4.97 -18.54 2.88
C SER A 118 -3.70 -19.14 3.49
N TYR A 119 -3.00 -19.98 2.71
CA TYR A 119 -1.73 -20.53 3.16
C TYR A 119 -0.65 -19.45 3.18
N ALA A 120 -0.04 -19.23 4.34
CA ALA A 120 1.06 -18.30 4.54
C ALA A 120 2.40 -19.06 4.62
N PRO A 121 3.26 -19.02 3.58
CA PRO A 121 4.53 -19.74 3.57
C PRO A 121 5.43 -19.39 4.76
N ARG A 122 5.42 -18.11 5.18
CA ARG A 122 6.19 -17.64 6.34
C ARG A 122 5.75 -18.35 7.65
N ALA A 123 4.44 -18.51 7.83
CA ALA A 123 3.90 -19.19 9.02
C ALA A 123 3.84 -20.72 8.87
N GLY A 124 4.00 -21.24 7.66
CA GLY A 124 3.90 -22.68 7.36
C GLY A 124 2.51 -23.28 7.50
N LYS A 125 1.46 -22.46 7.61
CA LYS A 125 0.07 -22.86 7.86
C LYS A 125 -0.93 -21.95 7.15
N VAL A 126 -2.20 -22.35 7.14
CA VAL A 126 -3.32 -21.50 6.73
C VAL A 126 -3.62 -20.49 7.84
N ILE A 127 -3.80 -19.23 7.49
CA ILE A 127 -4.10 -18.12 8.41
C ILE A 127 -5.34 -17.36 7.97
N GLY A 128 -6.09 -16.80 8.93
CA GLY A 128 -7.15 -15.84 8.72
C GLY A 128 -6.63 -14.41 8.48
N LEU A 129 -7.55 -13.52 8.17
CA LEU A 129 -7.23 -12.10 7.95
C LEU A 129 -6.74 -11.43 9.25
N GLU A 130 -7.33 -11.76 10.39
CA GLU A 130 -6.94 -11.25 11.72
C GLU A 130 -5.49 -11.63 12.05
N GLU A 131 -5.09 -12.87 11.76
CA GLU A 131 -3.71 -13.32 11.98
C GLU A 131 -2.76 -12.59 11.01
N ARG A 132 -3.20 -12.31 9.77
CA ARG A 132 -2.43 -11.51 8.81
C ARG A 132 -2.23 -10.08 9.29
N ILE A 133 -3.29 -9.43 9.81
CA ILE A 133 -3.24 -8.09 10.40
C ILE A 133 -2.29 -8.10 11.60
N ASN A 134 -2.43 -9.06 12.49
CA ASN A 134 -1.57 -9.22 13.66
C ASN A 134 -0.09 -9.47 13.31
N GLY A 135 0.15 -10.07 12.15
CA GLY A 135 1.50 -10.17 11.59
C GLY A 135 2.13 -8.81 11.32
N CYS A 136 1.33 -7.80 10.93
CA CYS A 136 1.80 -6.43 10.75
C CYS A 136 2.06 -5.74 12.10
N PHE A 137 1.19 -5.91 13.10
CA PHE A 137 1.41 -5.37 14.43
C PHE A 137 2.75 -5.84 15.02
N ARG A 138 3.05 -7.16 14.93
CA ARG A 138 4.31 -7.70 15.46
C ARG A 138 5.56 -7.25 14.70
N ARG A 139 5.46 -7.03 13.39
CA ARG A 139 6.62 -6.77 12.52
C ARG A 139 6.71 -5.33 12.05
N SER A 140 5.72 -4.88 11.29
CA SER A 140 5.74 -3.53 10.73
C SER A 140 5.55 -2.46 11.79
N MET A 141 4.70 -2.72 12.79
CA MET A 141 4.46 -1.79 13.90
C MET A 141 5.38 -2.05 15.11
N ASN A 142 6.27 -3.05 15.03
CA ASN A 142 7.17 -3.44 16.13
C ASN A 142 6.46 -3.53 17.50
N GLY A 143 5.22 -4.03 17.50
CA GLY A 143 4.29 -3.93 18.63
C GLY A 143 3.65 -5.27 18.99
N LYS A 144 2.46 -5.19 19.58
CA LYS A 144 1.72 -6.33 20.13
C LYS A 144 0.45 -6.62 19.33
N PRO A 145 0.07 -7.90 19.17
CA PRO A 145 -1.15 -8.25 18.47
C PRO A 145 -2.40 -7.74 19.21
N LEU A 146 -3.47 -7.47 18.44
CA LEU A 146 -4.81 -7.28 18.95
C LEU A 146 -5.49 -8.65 19.21
N PRO A 147 -6.33 -8.79 20.24
CA PRO A 147 -7.21 -9.94 20.36
C PRO A 147 -8.09 -10.08 19.09
N PRO A 148 -8.20 -11.28 18.50
CA PRO A 148 -8.97 -11.45 17.25
C PRO A 148 -10.45 -11.08 17.37
N ASP A 149 -11.02 -11.23 18.55
CA ASP A 149 -12.42 -10.93 18.89
C ASP A 149 -12.64 -9.51 19.41
N SER A 150 -11.59 -8.69 19.50
CA SER A 150 -11.73 -7.30 19.95
C SER A 150 -12.52 -6.46 18.96
N ALA A 151 -13.26 -5.47 19.47
CA ALA A 151 -14.05 -4.54 18.65
C ALA A 151 -13.17 -3.82 17.59
N ASP A 152 -11.93 -3.46 17.94
CA ASP A 152 -11.01 -2.83 17.02
C ASP A 152 -10.53 -3.78 15.92
N MET A 153 -10.21 -5.04 16.22
CA MET A 153 -9.87 -6.01 15.17
C MET A 153 -11.06 -6.25 14.25
N GLN A 154 -12.27 -6.40 14.79
CA GLN A 154 -13.48 -6.59 14.00
C GLN A 154 -13.79 -5.37 13.12
N ALA A 155 -13.52 -4.16 13.60
CA ALA A 155 -13.64 -2.96 12.79
C ALA A 155 -12.61 -2.92 11.63
N MET A 156 -11.35 -3.31 11.90
CA MET A 156 -10.34 -3.44 10.85
C MET A 156 -10.75 -4.46 9.78
N VAL A 157 -11.25 -5.62 10.19
CA VAL A 157 -11.77 -6.66 9.27
C VAL A 157 -12.96 -6.14 8.47
N ALA A 158 -13.91 -5.43 9.11
CA ALA A 158 -15.05 -4.83 8.43
C ALA A 158 -14.64 -3.85 7.33
N TYR A 159 -13.58 -3.07 7.55
CA TYR A 159 -13.03 -2.20 6.52
C TYR A 159 -12.43 -3.00 5.36
N PHE A 160 -11.67 -4.07 5.61
CA PHE A 160 -11.18 -4.96 4.55
C PHE A 160 -12.32 -5.63 3.77
N ASP A 161 -13.40 -6.03 4.44
CA ASP A 161 -14.55 -6.65 3.80
C ASP A 161 -15.31 -5.64 2.93
N TRP A 162 -15.44 -4.40 3.38
CA TRP A 162 -15.97 -3.33 2.55
C TRP A 162 -15.08 -3.05 1.33
N MET A 163 -13.75 -3.05 1.51
CA MET A 163 -12.76 -2.91 0.43
C MET A 163 -12.68 -4.12 -0.50
N LYS A 164 -13.35 -5.22 -0.17
CA LYS A 164 -13.45 -6.41 -1.03
C LYS A 164 -14.02 -6.09 -2.42
N ASN A 165 -14.97 -5.14 -2.50
CA ASN A 165 -15.46 -4.57 -3.75
C ASN A 165 -15.84 -5.63 -4.80
N ASN A 166 -16.69 -6.59 -4.43
CA ASN A 166 -17.14 -7.71 -5.27
C ASN A 166 -16.04 -8.68 -5.76
N THR A 167 -14.82 -8.57 -5.26
CA THR A 167 -13.73 -9.49 -5.59
C THR A 167 -14.03 -10.89 -5.07
N ARG A 168 -13.78 -11.89 -5.91
CA ARG A 168 -13.92 -13.32 -5.59
C ARG A 168 -12.55 -13.95 -5.36
N PRO A 169 -12.44 -15.08 -4.65
CA PRO A 169 -11.15 -15.75 -4.38
C PRO A 169 -10.31 -16.09 -5.62
N GLN A 170 -10.96 -16.32 -6.78
CA GLN A 170 -10.30 -16.65 -8.03
C GLN A 170 -9.92 -15.44 -8.88
N ASP A 171 -10.37 -14.24 -8.52
CA ASP A 171 -10.14 -13.04 -9.33
C ASP A 171 -8.68 -12.57 -9.26
N LYS A 172 -8.19 -12.01 -10.35
CA LYS A 172 -6.90 -11.31 -10.39
C LYS A 172 -7.18 -9.82 -10.18
N VAL A 173 -6.73 -9.29 -9.04
CA VAL A 173 -6.82 -7.86 -8.74
C VAL A 173 -5.56 -7.18 -9.27
N ALA A 174 -5.72 -6.31 -10.27
CA ALA A 174 -4.62 -5.48 -10.78
C ALA A 174 -4.09 -4.56 -9.66
N GLY A 175 -2.82 -4.22 -9.70
CA GLY A 175 -2.21 -3.33 -8.69
C GLY A 175 -2.20 -3.88 -7.26
N ARG A 176 -2.53 -5.18 -7.07
CA ARG A 176 -2.46 -5.82 -5.77
C ARG A 176 -1.01 -6.00 -5.32
N GLY A 177 -0.73 -5.67 -4.06
CA GLY A 177 0.62 -5.77 -3.49
C GLY A 177 1.43 -4.49 -3.71
N VAL A 178 2.69 -4.62 -4.01
CA VAL A 178 3.64 -3.49 -4.12
C VAL A 178 4.21 -3.31 -5.54
N GLY A 179 3.60 -3.97 -6.52
CA GLY A 179 4.16 -4.01 -7.88
C GLY A 179 5.33 -5.00 -8.01
N LYS A 180 6.15 -4.81 -9.02
CA LYS A 180 7.29 -5.69 -9.33
C LYS A 180 8.49 -4.87 -9.80
N VAL A 181 9.67 -5.38 -9.52
CA VAL A 181 10.96 -5.02 -10.13
C VAL A 181 11.62 -6.29 -10.65
N ASP A 182 12.59 -6.16 -11.54
CA ASP A 182 13.34 -7.32 -12.05
C ASP A 182 14.13 -7.99 -10.90
N PRO A 183 13.84 -9.24 -10.54
CA PRO A 183 14.52 -9.94 -9.45
C PRO A 183 15.95 -10.38 -9.81
N ALA A 184 16.38 -10.24 -11.08
CA ALA A 184 17.74 -10.55 -11.52
C ALA A 184 18.73 -9.40 -11.29
N LEU A 185 18.23 -8.20 -10.95
CA LEU A 185 19.08 -7.04 -10.65
C LEU A 185 19.93 -7.31 -9.39
N LYS A 186 21.18 -6.87 -9.48
CA LYS A 186 22.11 -6.93 -8.34
C LYS A 186 22.11 -5.59 -7.62
N PRO A 187 21.81 -5.56 -6.31
CA PRO A 187 21.81 -4.32 -5.54
C PRO A 187 23.21 -3.70 -5.43
N ASP A 188 23.27 -2.37 -5.58
CA ASP A 188 24.44 -1.54 -5.28
C ASP A 188 24.10 -0.58 -4.12
N PRO A 189 24.47 -0.88 -2.86
CA PRO A 189 24.14 -0.04 -1.71
C PRO A 189 24.86 1.33 -1.75
N GLU A 190 26.01 1.46 -2.46
CA GLU A 190 26.68 2.74 -2.62
C GLU A 190 25.93 3.68 -3.58
N ASN A 191 25.41 3.16 -4.69
CA ASN A 191 24.47 3.90 -5.52
C ASN A 191 23.19 4.19 -4.75
N GLY A 192 22.67 3.21 -3.99
CA GLY A 192 21.51 3.36 -3.13
C GLY A 192 21.62 4.53 -2.14
N ARG A 193 22.77 4.69 -1.51
CA ARG A 193 23.07 5.84 -0.63
C ARG A 193 22.99 7.18 -1.37
N LYS A 194 23.50 7.24 -2.61
CA LYS A 194 23.45 8.46 -3.44
C LYS A 194 22.01 8.76 -3.88
N VAL A 195 21.24 7.74 -4.26
CA VAL A 195 19.81 7.87 -4.61
C VAL A 195 19.04 8.36 -3.39
N TYR A 196 19.27 7.76 -2.21
CA TYR A 196 18.63 8.15 -0.97
C TYR A 196 18.86 9.63 -0.65
N ALA A 197 20.11 10.07 -0.63
CA ALA A 197 20.46 11.46 -0.34
C ALA A 197 19.80 12.45 -1.31
N ARG A 198 19.68 12.08 -2.58
CA ARG A 198 19.14 12.95 -3.62
C ARG A 198 17.61 12.96 -3.68
N GLN A 199 16.93 11.82 -3.40
CA GLN A 199 15.53 11.63 -3.70
C GLN A 199 14.65 11.40 -2.46
N CYS A 200 15.23 10.92 -1.35
CA CYS A 200 14.46 10.41 -0.22
C CYS A 200 14.67 11.24 1.07
N ALA A 201 15.90 11.68 1.31
CA ALA A 201 16.28 12.35 2.56
C ALA A 201 15.47 13.61 2.84
N VAL A 202 15.04 14.34 1.80
CA VAL A 202 14.22 15.56 1.94
C VAL A 202 12.92 15.33 2.73
N CYS A 203 12.33 14.12 2.64
CA CYS A 203 11.12 13.75 3.38
C CYS A 203 11.41 12.80 4.54
N HIS A 204 12.34 11.84 4.35
CA HIS A 204 12.57 10.79 5.34
C HIS A 204 13.75 11.07 6.29
N GLY A 205 14.36 12.26 6.22
CA GLY A 205 15.54 12.64 7.02
C GLY A 205 16.84 12.06 6.48
N GLU A 206 17.97 12.66 6.82
CA GLU A 206 19.29 12.21 6.36
C GLU A 206 19.67 10.83 6.92
N ASN A 207 19.19 10.52 8.14
CA ASN A 207 19.42 9.26 8.83
C ASN A 207 18.15 8.40 8.89
N GLY A 208 17.16 8.59 8.00
CA GLY A 208 15.96 7.82 7.93
C GLY A 208 14.99 7.98 9.10
N GLU A 209 15.16 9.02 9.89
CA GLU A 209 14.40 9.31 11.12
C GLU A 209 12.97 9.80 10.83
N GLY A 210 12.65 10.08 9.56
CA GLY A 210 11.39 10.71 9.16
C GLY A 210 11.41 12.22 9.37
N LEU A 211 10.28 12.85 9.13
CA LEU A 211 10.11 14.30 9.31
C LEU A 211 8.92 14.57 10.24
N ARG A 212 9.13 15.45 11.22
CA ARG A 212 8.10 15.92 12.16
C ARG A 212 7.75 17.38 11.89
N ASN A 213 6.50 17.74 12.16
CA ASN A 213 6.08 19.14 12.18
C ASN A 213 6.53 19.84 13.50
N SER A 214 6.23 21.13 13.61
CA SER A 214 6.55 21.93 14.81
C SER A 214 5.85 21.47 16.08
N ALA A 215 4.76 20.70 15.97
CA ALA A 215 4.06 20.09 17.09
C ALA A 215 4.64 18.71 17.48
N GLY A 216 5.67 18.24 16.78
CA GLY A 216 6.28 16.92 17.01
C GLY A 216 5.54 15.75 16.33
N GLU A 217 4.49 16.01 15.55
CA GLU A 217 3.75 14.98 14.84
C GLU A 217 4.51 14.50 13.61
N MET A 218 4.48 13.19 13.34
CA MET A 218 5.16 12.58 12.22
C MET A 218 4.45 12.92 10.91
N LEU A 219 5.12 13.68 10.03
CA LEU A 219 4.63 14.02 8.68
C LEU A 219 5.03 12.95 7.67
N PHE A 220 6.31 12.53 7.69
CA PHE A 220 6.82 11.45 6.86
C PHE A 220 7.45 10.38 7.73
N PRO A 221 7.15 9.09 7.46
CA PRO A 221 7.54 8.01 8.36
C PRO A 221 9.04 7.76 8.38
N PRO A 222 9.60 7.29 9.52
CA PRO A 222 10.96 6.80 9.59
C PRO A 222 11.14 5.53 8.77
N LEU A 223 12.28 5.38 8.09
CA LEU A 223 12.60 4.21 7.26
C LEU A 223 13.48 3.18 7.98
N TRP A 224 14.24 3.61 9.01
CA TRP A 224 15.04 2.73 9.86
C TRP A 224 15.18 3.32 11.27
N GLY A 225 15.99 2.69 12.13
CA GLY A 225 16.10 3.03 13.54
C GLY A 225 14.97 2.46 14.38
N ASP A 226 14.98 2.80 15.67
CA ASP A 226 14.07 2.22 16.67
C ASP A 226 12.60 2.62 16.46
N GLU A 227 12.36 3.75 15.84
CA GLU A 227 11.01 4.27 15.55
C GLU A 227 10.40 3.69 14.26
N SER A 228 11.10 2.79 13.56
CA SER A 228 10.64 2.16 12.32
C SER A 228 10.28 0.68 12.51
N PHE A 229 10.00 -0.02 11.40
CA PHE A 229 9.68 -1.43 11.40
C PHE A 229 10.89 -2.32 11.72
N ASN A 230 10.66 -3.50 12.30
CA ASN A 230 11.72 -4.44 12.63
C ASN A 230 12.16 -5.30 11.42
N ILE A 231 13.23 -6.09 11.59
CA ILE A 231 13.79 -6.93 10.53
C ILE A 231 12.81 -7.97 9.97
N GLY A 232 11.75 -8.31 10.70
CA GLY A 232 10.70 -9.24 10.27
C GLY A 232 9.66 -8.63 9.36
N ALA A 233 9.64 -7.31 9.15
CA ALA A 233 8.69 -6.66 8.27
C ALA A 233 8.89 -7.04 6.79
N GLY A 234 7.82 -7.00 6.00
CA GLY A 234 7.91 -7.21 4.56
C GLY A 234 8.82 -6.19 3.87
N MET A 235 8.74 -4.93 4.32
CA MET A 235 9.56 -3.81 3.81
C MET A 235 11.04 -3.88 4.23
N ALA A 236 11.42 -4.80 5.12
CA ALA A 236 12.83 -5.09 5.41
C ALA A 236 13.50 -5.98 4.35
N ARG A 237 12.76 -6.45 3.34
CA ARG A 237 13.28 -7.24 2.21
C ARG A 237 13.48 -6.35 1.01
N THR A 238 14.67 -6.41 0.43
CA THR A 238 15.13 -5.54 -0.66
C THR A 238 14.15 -5.47 -1.83
N PHE A 239 13.78 -6.62 -2.41
CA PHE A 239 12.90 -6.61 -3.59
C PHE A 239 11.45 -6.23 -3.29
N THR A 240 10.97 -6.48 -2.08
CA THR A 240 9.65 -5.98 -1.66
C THR A 240 9.66 -4.46 -1.50
N ALA A 241 10.68 -3.93 -0.86
CA ALA A 241 10.88 -2.49 -0.69
C ALA A 241 11.12 -1.80 -2.02
N ALA A 242 11.96 -2.38 -2.89
CA ALA A 242 12.25 -1.86 -4.22
C ALA A 242 10.99 -1.73 -5.09
N ALA A 243 10.15 -2.78 -5.11
CA ALA A 243 8.89 -2.74 -5.84
C ALA A 243 7.97 -1.64 -5.34
N PHE A 244 7.84 -1.50 -4.00
CA PHE A 244 7.07 -0.40 -3.42
C PHE A 244 7.63 0.98 -3.81
N VAL A 245 8.94 1.17 -3.68
CA VAL A 245 9.61 2.44 -4.03
C VAL A 245 9.44 2.77 -5.50
N LYS A 246 9.68 1.81 -6.38
CA LYS A 246 9.53 1.97 -7.84
C LYS A 246 8.18 2.54 -8.25
N HIS A 247 7.10 2.05 -7.64
CA HIS A 247 5.74 2.40 -8.04
C HIS A 247 5.15 3.58 -7.27
N ASN A 248 5.71 3.90 -6.09
CA ASN A 248 5.06 4.83 -5.17
C ASN A 248 5.94 5.99 -4.67
N MET A 249 7.26 5.90 -4.81
CA MET A 249 8.21 6.91 -4.30
C MET A 249 9.17 7.38 -5.38
N PRO A 250 9.61 8.63 -5.33
CA PRO A 250 9.14 9.70 -4.44
C PRO A 250 7.72 10.18 -4.78
N ILE A 251 6.99 10.68 -3.77
CA ILE A 251 5.67 11.30 -3.96
C ILE A 251 5.88 12.76 -4.37
N GLY A 252 5.11 13.24 -5.36
CA GLY A 252 5.09 14.64 -5.78
C GLY A 252 6.26 15.08 -6.66
N PHE A 253 7.11 14.16 -7.08
CA PHE A 253 8.29 14.47 -7.90
C PHE A 253 7.97 14.68 -9.39
N GLN A 254 6.81 14.24 -9.84
CA GLN A 254 6.31 14.50 -11.18
C GLN A 254 5.16 15.49 -11.11
N GLU A 255 5.16 16.48 -11.99
CA GLU A 255 4.08 17.48 -12.14
C GLU A 255 2.78 16.84 -12.67
N ARG A 256 2.38 15.72 -12.10
CA ARG A 256 1.15 15.00 -12.45
C ARG A 256 0.19 15.02 -11.28
N PHE A 257 -1.08 15.27 -11.58
CA PHE A 257 -2.15 15.10 -10.61
C PHE A 257 -2.87 13.75 -10.86
N PRO A 258 -3.16 12.94 -9.84
CA PRO A 258 -2.75 13.10 -8.42
C PRO A 258 -1.23 13.09 -8.29
N LEU A 259 -0.68 13.68 -7.25
CA LEU A 259 0.77 13.84 -7.00
C LEU A 259 1.53 12.65 -7.57
N GLY A 260 2.39 12.89 -8.58
CA GLY A 260 3.08 11.84 -9.31
C GLY A 260 3.85 10.93 -8.37
N GLN A 261 3.75 9.65 -8.61
CA GLN A 261 4.36 8.61 -7.80
C GLN A 261 5.40 7.85 -8.61
N GLY A 262 6.49 7.46 -7.96
CA GLY A 262 7.56 6.70 -8.61
C GLY A 262 8.43 7.56 -9.53
N GLY A 263 9.00 6.91 -10.54
CA GLY A 263 9.87 7.57 -11.53
C GLY A 263 11.33 7.13 -11.44
N LEU A 264 11.70 6.32 -10.45
CA LEU A 264 13.02 5.70 -10.40
C LEU A 264 13.14 4.59 -11.44
N SER A 265 14.36 4.34 -11.92
CA SER A 265 14.68 3.11 -12.66
C SER A 265 14.52 1.89 -11.74
N ASP A 266 14.37 0.69 -12.31
CA ASP A 266 14.34 -0.53 -11.51
C ASP A 266 15.63 -0.69 -10.71
N GLN A 267 16.79 -0.36 -11.31
CA GLN A 267 18.08 -0.45 -10.64
C GLN A 267 18.16 0.53 -9.46
N ASP A 268 17.83 1.82 -9.65
CA ASP A 268 17.86 2.80 -8.56
C ASP A 268 16.89 2.42 -7.42
N ALA A 269 15.72 1.85 -7.77
CA ALA A 269 14.77 1.38 -6.77
C ALA A 269 15.30 0.19 -5.96
N VAL A 270 16.00 -0.75 -6.62
CA VAL A 270 16.66 -1.89 -5.96
C VAL A 270 17.82 -1.42 -5.08
N ASP A 271 18.66 -0.52 -5.60
CA ASP A 271 19.83 -0.01 -4.89
C ASP A 271 19.45 0.78 -3.63
N VAL A 272 18.47 1.68 -3.74
CA VAL A 272 18.02 2.46 -2.58
C VAL A 272 17.26 1.60 -1.57
N ALA A 273 16.52 0.58 -2.02
CA ALA A 273 15.87 -0.37 -1.14
C ALA A 273 16.89 -1.21 -0.36
N GLU A 274 17.95 -1.66 -1.01
CA GLU A 274 19.07 -2.34 -0.35
C GLU A 274 19.71 -1.44 0.70
N TYR A 275 19.99 -0.19 0.34
CA TYR A 275 20.60 0.76 1.27
C TYR A 275 19.78 0.94 2.54
N PHE A 276 18.50 1.36 2.43
CA PHE A 276 17.71 1.67 3.63
C PHE A 276 17.20 0.44 4.38
N SER A 277 16.92 -0.67 3.68
CA SER A 277 16.44 -1.87 4.35
C SER A 277 17.52 -2.55 5.19
N HIS A 278 18.80 -2.29 4.91
CA HIS A 278 19.95 -2.83 5.64
C HIS A 278 20.49 -1.91 6.74
N GLN A 279 19.94 -0.71 6.91
CA GLN A 279 20.26 0.14 8.04
C GLN A 279 19.82 -0.49 9.38
N PRO A 280 20.43 -0.08 10.51
CA PRO A 280 20.08 -0.57 11.85
C PRO A 280 18.60 -0.41 12.15
N ARG A 281 17.97 -1.45 12.70
CA ARG A 281 16.56 -1.47 13.08
C ARG A 281 16.31 -2.54 14.13
N PRO A 282 15.15 -2.51 14.85
CA PRO A 282 14.83 -3.51 15.87
C PRO A 282 14.88 -4.94 15.34
N ASP A 283 15.38 -5.85 16.15
CA ASP A 283 15.33 -7.28 15.88
C ASP A 283 13.89 -7.82 16.02
N PHE A 284 13.63 -9.00 15.47
CA PHE A 284 12.38 -9.72 15.61
C PHE A 284 12.62 -11.05 16.34
N PRO A 285 12.30 -11.13 17.64
CA PRO A 285 12.60 -12.33 18.44
C PRO A 285 12.00 -13.62 17.89
N ASP A 286 10.79 -13.54 17.31
CA ASP A 286 10.10 -14.72 16.74
C ASP A 286 10.60 -15.11 15.34
N LYS A 287 11.65 -14.52 14.82
CA LYS A 287 12.21 -14.78 13.48
C LYS A 287 12.55 -16.26 13.25
N ILE A 288 12.95 -16.96 14.30
CA ILE A 288 13.27 -18.39 14.26
C ILE A 288 12.08 -19.30 13.91
N LYS A 289 10.84 -18.79 14.06
CA LYS A 289 9.60 -19.50 13.73
C LYS A 289 9.18 -19.29 12.28
N ASP A 290 9.80 -18.36 11.57
CA ASP A 290 9.46 -18.02 10.19
C ASP A 290 10.03 -19.09 9.22
N TRP A 291 9.26 -19.37 8.17
CA TRP A 291 9.59 -20.34 7.10
C TRP A 291 9.96 -21.74 7.56
N PRO A 292 9.13 -22.41 8.39
CA PRO A 292 9.44 -23.71 8.95
C PRO A 292 9.60 -24.83 7.92
N LYS A 293 9.30 -24.58 6.62
CA LYS A 293 9.43 -25.51 5.49
C LYS A 293 10.49 -25.05 4.48
N ASP A 294 11.48 -24.31 4.91
CA ASP A 294 12.65 -23.87 4.11
C ASP A 294 12.34 -23.08 2.81
N LYS A 295 11.18 -22.44 2.73
CA LYS A 295 10.80 -21.57 1.60
C LYS A 295 11.08 -20.09 1.91
N ARG A 296 12.23 -19.82 2.50
CA ARG A 296 12.66 -18.47 2.82
C ARG A 296 13.02 -17.70 1.53
N PRO A 297 12.54 -16.46 1.35
CA PRO A 297 12.98 -15.60 0.25
C PRO A 297 14.48 -15.31 0.32
N LEU A 298 15.12 -15.17 -0.86
CA LEU A 298 16.58 -14.93 -0.93
C LEU A 298 16.98 -13.60 -0.27
N ASP A 299 16.09 -12.61 -0.31
CA ASP A 299 16.27 -11.27 0.29
C ASP A 299 15.75 -11.16 1.74
N ALA A 300 15.50 -12.29 2.40
CA ALA A 300 15.13 -12.26 3.81
C ALA A 300 16.33 -11.84 4.68
N ARG A 301 16.05 -11.00 5.70
CA ARG A 301 17.08 -10.44 6.58
C ARG A 301 17.67 -11.41 7.60
N TYR A 302 17.15 -12.63 7.70
CA TYR A 302 17.58 -13.69 8.64
C TYR A 302 17.24 -15.06 8.12
#